data_bb994dec6a79f4a9f2426c81b24234a6
#
_entry.id   bb994dec6a79f4a9f2426c81b24234a6
#
_cell.length_a   1.000
_cell.length_b   1.000
_cell.length_c   1.000
_cell.angle_alpha   90.00
_cell.angle_beta   90.00
_cell.angle_gamma   90.00
#
_symmetry.space_group_name_H-M   'P 1'
#
loop_
_entity.id
_entity.type
_entity.pdbx_description
1 polymer ?
#
loop_
_entity_poly.entity_id
_entity_poly.type
_entity_poly.pdbx_seq_one_letter_code
_entity_poly.pdbx_strand_id
1 'polypeptide(L)'
;MTFFHTIAVPHRDILDGKLTMDVWAANLWEVFHGRGPDEYRDSVSFFNKTYRTQGLGTIMNIVGRRLNGEGGDSVIQLKTPFGGGKTHALIALFHQYSNANRVVMVGTEMNAPQHTPWGMLEQQLTGKIEQFKSLVSPGGDSLRNLLSQHQPCLILIDELLEYVTKAAAVPVEQSVLSAQVMAFMQEVTQVATTLDKVVLMVTLPASVLEHYDEAAERLFTQLQHVTGRVEKIYTPVQESEIPSIIRQRLFSSVDMDKARVVINSFVTKAELEKFLPEGMEPSVYRRRFEASYPFLPEVIDILYHRWGSFPNFQRTRGVLRLLSLVVHSLIRSNLAYIGLGDINLVDQSLRQDLLRHIGPEFDSVIASDITSSTAGARKVDASLGDAYKGLKIGSRSATTIFMYSFSGGTEHGATPTEIKRSATTLSNPSSVISDALDKLKQSLFYLQSDGLKYMFTNRPNLNKVLQTKMENLNPKDVAALESELVSNALKGKK
;
A
#
# COMPACT_ATOMS: atom_id res chain seq x y z
N MET A 1 -28.44 -13.94 -7.49
CA MET A 1 -27.44 -12.88 -7.30
C MET A 1 -26.07 -13.51 -7.38
N THR A 2 -25.15 -12.90 -8.11
CA THR A 2 -23.80 -13.44 -8.28
C THR A 2 -22.90 -12.77 -7.24
N PHE A 3 -22.22 -13.55 -6.38
CA PHE A 3 -21.39 -13.03 -5.29
C PHE A 3 -19.97 -12.79 -5.79
N PHE A 4 -19.27 -11.76 -5.27
CA PHE A 4 -17.93 -11.41 -5.75
C PHE A 4 -16.95 -12.59 -5.71
N HIS A 5 -16.98 -13.41 -4.65
CA HIS A 5 -16.07 -14.54 -4.47
C HIS A 5 -16.31 -15.71 -5.45
N THR A 6 -17.46 -15.72 -6.16
CA THR A 6 -17.73 -16.67 -7.25
C THR A 6 -17.31 -16.13 -8.61
N ILE A 7 -17.05 -14.83 -8.71
CA ILE A 7 -16.58 -14.14 -9.91
C ILE A 7 -15.07 -13.95 -9.84
N ALA A 8 -14.57 -13.42 -8.71
CA ALA A 8 -13.17 -13.20 -8.41
C ALA A 8 -12.74 -14.20 -7.33
N VAL A 9 -11.99 -15.24 -7.74
CA VAL A 9 -11.54 -16.31 -6.86
C VAL A 9 -10.25 -15.90 -6.15
N PRO A 10 -10.23 -15.73 -4.82
CA PRO A 10 -9.02 -15.36 -4.11
C PRO A 10 -7.94 -16.44 -4.21
N HIS A 11 -6.68 -16.05 -4.08
CA HIS A 11 -5.58 -17.00 -3.94
C HIS A 11 -5.72 -17.83 -2.65
N ARG A 12 -5.14 -19.03 -2.66
CA ARG A 12 -5.31 -20.02 -1.58
C ARG A 12 -4.77 -19.52 -0.23
N ASP A 13 -3.68 -18.78 -0.22
CA ASP A 13 -3.11 -18.16 0.99
C ASP A 13 -4.08 -17.19 1.68
N ILE A 14 -4.88 -16.45 0.89
CA ILE A 14 -5.93 -15.58 1.41
C ILE A 14 -7.09 -16.42 1.98
N LEU A 15 -7.47 -17.50 1.30
CA LEU A 15 -8.50 -18.41 1.77
C LEU A 15 -8.09 -19.09 3.09
N ASP A 16 -6.83 -19.49 3.20
CA ASP A 16 -6.26 -20.17 4.37
C ASP A 16 -5.95 -19.20 5.54
N GLY A 17 -6.13 -17.88 5.35
CA GLY A 17 -5.85 -16.87 6.38
C GLY A 17 -4.36 -16.66 6.67
N LYS A 18 -3.46 -17.04 5.76
CA LYS A 18 -2.00 -16.84 5.88
C LYS A 18 -1.63 -15.41 5.50
N LEU A 19 -2.00 -14.42 6.33
CA LEU A 19 -1.97 -13.00 6.00
C LEU A 19 -0.98 -12.19 6.87
N THR A 20 0.16 -12.80 7.21
CA THR A 20 1.22 -12.12 7.97
C THR A 20 1.93 -11.06 7.12
N MET A 21 2.57 -10.08 7.77
CA MET A 21 3.31 -9.00 7.07
C MET A 21 4.41 -9.54 6.16
N ASP A 22 5.05 -10.63 6.57
CA ASP A 22 6.20 -11.23 5.86
C ASP A 22 5.81 -11.76 4.48
N VAL A 23 4.56 -12.21 4.31
CA VAL A 23 4.01 -12.67 3.02
C VAL A 23 4.03 -11.55 1.97
N TRP A 24 3.90 -10.29 2.40
CA TRP A 24 3.88 -9.13 1.50
C TRP A 24 5.24 -8.44 1.34
N ALA A 25 6.27 -8.94 2.05
CA ALA A 25 7.62 -8.39 2.03
C ALA A 25 8.50 -9.12 1.01
N ALA A 26 8.62 -8.56 -0.20
CA ALA A 26 9.59 -9.04 -1.17
C ALA A 26 11.02 -8.86 -0.60
N ASN A 27 11.80 -9.94 -0.52
CA ASN A 27 13.20 -9.91 -0.09
C ASN A 27 14.06 -10.66 -1.11
N LEU A 28 14.85 -9.92 -1.87
CA LEU A 28 15.70 -10.50 -2.93
C LEU A 28 16.79 -11.42 -2.38
N TRP A 29 17.33 -11.11 -1.19
CA TRP A 29 18.35 -11.93 -0.55
C TRP A 29 17.84 -13.31 -0.14
N GLU A 30 16.63 -13.36 0.44
CA GLU A 30 15.99 -14.63 0.79
C GLU A 30 15.69 -15.48 -0.45
N VAL A 31 15.20 -14.86 -1.53
CA VAL A 31 14.95 -15.53 -2.82
C VAL A 31 16.25 -16.09 -3.40
N PHE A 32 17.33 -15.31 -3.38
CA PHE A 32 18.64 -15.76 -3.86
C PHE A 32 19.15 -17.00 -3.12
N HIS A 33 18.90 -17.10 -1.81
CA HIS A 33 19.29 -18.24 -1.00
C HIS A 33 18.27 -19.39 -0.97
N GLY A 34 17.24 -19.33 -1.81
CA GLY A 34 16.17 -20.35 -1.87
C GLY A 34 15.30 -20.38 -0.61
N ARG A 35 15.20 -19.28 0.11
CA ARG A 35 14.41 -19.09 1.33
C ARG A 35 13.24 -18.13 1.10
N GLY A 36 12.45 -17.92 2.14
CA GLY A 36 11.31 -17.00 2.09
C GLY A 36 10.02 -17.65 1.59
N PRO A 37 8.93 -16.88 1.45
CA PRO A 37 7.63 -17.38 1.01
C PRO A 37 7.68 -17.96 -0.41
N ASP A 38 6.93 -19.05 -0.63
CA ASP A 38 6.87 -19.74 -1.94
C ASP A 38 6.49 -18.80 -3.08
N GLU A 39 5.65 -17.82 -2.82
CA GLU A 39 5.22 -16.83 -3.81
C GLU A 39 6.34 -15.92 -4.36
N TYR A 40 7.47 -15.83 -3.65
CA TYR A 40 8.66 -15.12 -4.12
C TYR A 40 9.78 -16.09 -4.51
N ARG A 41 9.87 -17.24 -3.84
CA ARG A 41 10.93 -18.23 -4.05
C ARG A 41 10.73 -19.04 -5.33
N ASP A 42 9.49 -19.49 -5.59
CA ASP A 42 9.16 -20.28 -6.78
C ASP A 42 8.78 -19.38 -7.95
N SER A 43 9.49 -19.52 -9.08
CA SER A 43 9.31 -18.65 -10.24
C SER A 43 7.90 -18.74 -10.85
N VAL A 44 7.28 -19.92 -10.85
CA VAL A 44 5.93 -20.12 -11.40
C VAL A 44 4.90 -19.42 -10.51
N SER A 45 4.98 -19.63 -9.21
CA SER A 45 4.11 -18.98 -8.22
C SER A 45 4.28 -17.46 -8.25
N PHE A 46 5.52 -16.99 -8.38
CA PHE A 46 5.84 -15.58 -8.48
C PHE A 46 5.19 -14.92 -9.70
N PHE A 47 5.38 -15.49 -10.91
CA PHE A 47 4.81 -14.90 -12.12
C PHE A 47 3.29 -15.04 -12.20
N ASN A 48 2.69 -16.07 -11.62
CA ASN A 48 1.24 -16.21 -11.53
C ASN A 48 0.59 -15.10 -10.68
N LYS A 49 1.30 -14.60 -9.66
CA LYS A 49 0.85 -13.48 -8.81
C LYS A 49 1.39 -12.11 -9.24
N THR A 50 2.21 -12.05 -10.28
CA THR A 50 2.81 -10.81 -10.76
C THR A 50 2.04 -10.24 -11.95
N TYR A 51 1.49 -9.04 -11.78
CA TYR A 51 0.96 -8.27 -12.89
C TYR A 51 2.12 -7.69 -13.70
N ARG A 52 2.19 -8.04 -14.99
CA ARG A 52 3.22 -7.54 -15.89
C ARG A 52 2.89 -6.12 -16.34
N THR A 53 3.32 -5.14 -15.55
CA THR A 53 3.19 -3.72 -15.87
C THR A 53 3.94 -3.37 -17.16
N GLN A 54 3.59 -2.25 -17.78
CA GLN A 54 4.30 -1.76 -18.96
C GLN A 54 5.78 -1.48 -18.62
N GLY A 55 6.04 -0.88 -17.45
CA GLY A 55 7.40 -0.59 -16.98
C GLY A 55 8.22 -1.86 -16.78
N LEU A 56 7.68 -2.84 -16.05
CA LEU A 56 8.35 -4.12 -15.84
C LEU A 56 8.61 -4.87 -17.17
N GLY A 57 7.63 -4.88 -18.06
CA GLY A 57 7.77 -5.49 -19.39
C GLY A 57 8.88 -4.84 -20.22
N THR A 58 8.98 -3.53 -20.17
CA THR A 58 10.05 -2.77 -20.84
C THR A 58 11.42 -3.10 -20.26
N ILE A 59 11.57 -3.09 -18.93
CA ILE A 59 12.81 -3.44 -18.24
C ILE A 59 13.25 -4.86 -18.61
N MET A 60 12.34 -5.85 -18.52
CA MET A 60 12.63 -7.23 -18.89
C MET A 60 13.14 -7.36 -20.33
N ASN A 61 12.48 -6.70 -21.28
CA ASN A 61 12.91 -6.74 -22.68
C ASN A 61 14.31 -6.14 -22.90
N ILE A 62 14.61 -4.99 -22.29
CA ILE A 62 15.91 -4.33 -22.40
C ILE A 62 17.02 -5.22 -21.81
N VAL A 63 16.79 -5.77 -20.62
CA VAL A 63 17.73 -6.69 -19.95
C VAL A 63 17.95 -7.94 -20.81
N GLY A 64 16.88 -8.52 -21.34
CA GLY A 64 16.97 -9.72 -22.20
C GLY A 64 17.81 -9.49 -23.47
N ARG A 65 17.54 -8.40 -24.18
CA ARG A 65 18.32 -8.02 -25.35
C ARG A 65 19.81 -7.86 -25.02
N ARG A 66 20.13 -7.18 -23.92
CA ARG A 66 21.52 -6.97 -23.49
C ARG A 66 22.20 -8.29 -23.14
N LEU A 67 21.58 -9.16 -22.36
CA LEU A 67 22.15 -10.46 -22.00
C LEU A 67 22.35 -11.38 -23.21
N ASN A 68 21.54 -11.21 -24.27
CA ASN A 68 21.72 -11.92 -25.54
C ASN A 68 22.82 -11.31 -26.43
N GLY A 69 23.31 -10.11 -26.13
CA GLY A 69 24.27 -9.39 -26.96
C GLY A 69 23.61 -8.65 -28.14
N GLU A 70 22.31 -8.36 -28.05
CA GLU A 70 21.54 -7.64 -29.09
C GLU A 70 21.48 -6.11 -28.83
N GLY A 71 22.35 -5.62 -27.93
CA GLY A 71 22.33 -4.25 -27.47
C GLY A 71 21.28 -3.99 -26.39
N GLY A 72 21.19 -2.78 -25.94
CA GLY A 72 20.34 -2.37 -24.80
C GLY A 72 21.17 -1.70 -23.71
N ASP A 73 20.49 -1.18 -22.68
CA ASP A 73 21.17 -0.49 -21.59
C ASP A 73 21.92 -1.48 -20.71
N SER A 74 23.18 -1.18 -20.44
CA SER A 74 24.06 -2.00 -19.58
C SER A 74 23.90 -1.67 -18.11
N VAL A 75 23.48 -0.42 -17.79
CA VAL A 75 23.30 0.07 -16.44
C VAL A 75 21.91 0.67 -16.34
N ILE A 76 21.11 0.15 -15.40
CA ILE A 76 19.73 0.53 -15.21
C ILE A 76 19.50 0.88 -13.75
N GLN A 77 18.97 2.06 -13.51
CA GLN A 77 18.56 2.53 -12.19
C GLN A 77 17.05 2.43 -12.04
N LEU A 78 16.59 1.76 -10.98
CA LEU A 78 15.19 1.78 -10.59
C LEU A 78 14.97 2.87 -9.53
N LYS A 79 14.23 3.91 -9.90
CA LYS A 79 13.91 5.03 -9.02
C LYS A 79 12.40 5.17 -8.90
N THR A 80 11.87 4.84 -7.73
CA THR A 80 10.43 4.98 -7.43
C THR A 80 10.27 5.39 -5.98
N PRO A 81 9.15 6.02 -5.61
CA PRO A 81 8.77 6.20 -4.21
C PRO A 81 8.76 4.86 -3.45
N PHE A 82 8.79 4.92 -2.13
CA PHE A 82 8.73 3.73 -1.28
C PHE A 82 7.49 2.88 -1.64
N GLY A 83 7.66 1.55 -1.74
CA GLY A 83 6.59 0.65 -2.16
C GLY A 83 6.32 0.59 -3.67
N GLY A 84 7.13 1.25 -4.51
CA GLY A 84 6.97 1.29 -5.98
C GLY A 84 7.45 0.06 -6.74
N GLY A 85 7.62 -1.11 -6.10
CA GLY A 85 7.90 -2.38 -6.76
C GLY A 85 9.36 -2.59 -7.19
N LYS A 86 10.34 -1.85 -6.66
CA LYS A 86 11.78 -1.98 -7.00
C LYS A 86 12.30 -3.40 -6.76
N THR A 87 12.24 -3.88 -5.51
CA THR A 87 12.67 -5.24 -5.14
C THR A 87 11.90 -6.31 -5.91
N HIS A 88 10.58 -6.11 -6.13
CA HIS A 88 9.77 -7.04 -6.92
C HIS A 88 10.25 -7.13 -8.38
N ALA A 89 10.64 -6.02 -8.99
CA ALA A 89 11.22 -6.00 -10.33
C ALA A 89 12.57 -6.73 -10.39
N LEU A 90 13.43 -6.58 -9.36
CA LEU A 90 14.69 -7.34 -9.28
C LEU A 90 14.44 -8.84 -9.17
N ILE A 91 13.46 -9.27 -8.34
CA ILE A 91 13.06 -10.68 -8.23
C ILE A 91 12.51 -11.21 -9.58
N ALA A 92 11.72 -10.41 -10.30
CA ALA A 92 11.23 -10.77 -11.63
C ALA A 92 12.39 -11.04 -12.61
N LEU A 93 13.42 -10.18 -12.62
CA LEU A 93 14.60 -10.36 -13.45
C LEU A 93 15.43 -11.56 -12.99
N PHE A 94 15.58 -11.77 -11.68
CA PHE A 94 16.27 -12.92 -11.13
C PHE A 94 15.66 -14.25 -11.58
N HIS A 95 14.34 -14.34 -11.58
CA HIS A 95 13.65 -15.55 -12.06
C HIS A 95 13.67 -15.69 -13.58
N GLN A 96 13.46 -14.57 -14.30
CA GLN A 96 13.36 -14.59 -15.76
C GLN A 96 14.67 -15.00 -16.44
N TYR A 97 15.81 -14.58 -15.90
CA TYR A 97 17.13 -14.79 -16.50
C TYR A 97 17.96 -15.82 -15.71
N SER A 98 17.36 -16.96 -15.40
CA SER A 98 18.00 -18.05 -14.67
C SER A 98 19.21 -18.65 -15.38
N ASN A 99 19.31 -18.49 -16.71
CA ASN A 99 20.43 -18.98 -17.52
C ASN A 99 21.66 -18.04 -17.52
N ALA A 100 21.56 -16.83 -16.96
CA ALA A 100 22.67 -15.92 -16.77
C ALA A 100 23.37 -16.17 -15.43
N ASN A 101 24.65 -15.82 -15.35
CA ASN A 101 25.33 -15.66 -14.07
C ASN A 101 24.68 -14.51 -13.30
N ARG A 102 24.10 -14.79 -12.13
CA ARG A 102 23.34 -13.82 -11.36
C ARG A 102 24.09 -13.48 -10.10
N VAL A 103 24.36 -12.19 -9.90
CA VAL A 103 24.98 -11.66 -8.69
C VAL A 103 23.94 -10.82 -7.96
N VAL A 104 23.74 -11.08 -6.68
CA VAL A 104 22.76 -10.39 -5.83
C VAL A 104 23.47 -9.74 -4.65
N MET A 105 23.22 -8.46 -4.46
CA MET A 105 23.68 -7.67 -3.32
C MET A 105 22.49 -6.91 -2.74
N VAL A 106 22.32 -6.98 -1.42
CA VAL A 106 21.26 -6.25 -0.71
C VAL A 106 21.90 -5.48 0.44
N GLY A 107 21.84 -4.16 0.40
CA GLY A 107 22.57 -3.28 1.31
C GLY A 107 22.21 -3.45 2.78
N THR A 108 20.96 -3.83 3.10
CA THR A 108 20.54 -4.15 4.47
C THR A 108 21.17 -5.43 5.00
N GLU A 109 21.45 -6.41 4.13
CA GLU A 109 22.02 -7.73 4.48
C GLU A 109 23.56 -7.75 4.48
N MET A 110 24.17 -6.74 3.86
CA MET A 110 25.63 -6.62 3.82
C MET A 110 26.17 -6.01 5.10
N ASN A 111 27.19 -6.66 5.68
CA ASN A 111 27.89 -6.18 6.88
C ASN A 111 29.26 -5.61 6.50
N ALA A 112 29.42 -4.29 6.62
CA ALA A 112 30.71 -3.63 6.45
C ALA A 112 31.53 -3.77 7.76
N PRO A 113 32.86 -4.12 7.70
CA PRO A 113 33.72 -4.30 6.53
C PRO A 113 33.78 -5.73 5.97
N GLN A 114 33.01 -6.69 6.50
CA GLN A 114 33.15 -8.11 6.17
C GLN A 114 32.74 -8.42 4.72
N HIS A 115 31.74 -7.70 4.22
CA HIS A 115 31.22 -7.87 2.87
C HIS A 115 31.50 -6.62 2.04
N THR A 116 32.49 -6.69 1.15
CA THR A 116 32.66 -5.65 0.12
C THR A 116 31.86 -6.01 -1.14
N PRO A 117 31.32 -5.04 -1.91
CA PRO A 117 30.59 -5.35 -3.12
C PRO A 117 31.42 -6.13 -4.15
N TRP A 118 32.72 -5.81 -4.29
CA TRP A 118 33.63 -6.54 -5.19
C TRP A 118 33.97 -7.95 -4.69
N GLY A 119 34.15 -8.11 -3.37
CA GLY A 119 34.37 -9.44 -2.79
C GLY A 119 33.14 -10.35 -2.99
N MET A 120 31.93 -9.80 -2.80
CA MET A 120 30.70 -10.55 -3.06
C MET A 120 30.52 -10.88 -4.55
N LEU A 121 30.89 -9.95 -5.45
CA LEU A 121 30.89 -10.20 -6.88
C LEU A 121 31.79 -11.39 -7.23
N GLU A 122 33.03 -11.40 -6.77
CA GLU A 122 33.97 -12.49 -7.00
C GLU A 122 33.45 -13.80 -6.42
N GLN A 123 33.00 -13.79 -5.16
CA GLN A 123 32.49 -14.97 -4.46
C GLN A 123 31.32 -15.63 -5.19
N GLN A 124 30.37 -14.84 -5.65
CA GLN A 124 29.18 -15.37 -6.31
C GLN A 124 29.47 -15.89 -7.72
N LEU A 125 30.45 -15.33 -8.41
CA LEU A 125 30.87 -15.78 -9.74
C LEU A 125 31.83 -16.95 -9.72
N THR A 126 32.74 -17.03 -8.75
CA THR A 126 33.83 -18.02 -8.71
C THR A 126 33.73 -19.04 -7.56
N GLY A 127 32.85 -18.80 -6.61
CA GLY A 127 32.68 -19.60 -5.37
C GLY A 127 33.64 -19.22 -4.25
N LYS A 128 34.59 -18.30 -4.44
CA LYS A 128 35.60 -17.89 -3.44
C LYS A 128 36.05 -16.44 -3.64
N ILE A 129 36.63 -15.84 -2.60
CA ILE A 129 37.25 -14.51 -2.70
C ILE A 129 38.78 -14.73 -2.69
N GLU A 130 39.45 -14.50 -3.79
CA GLU A 130 40.91 -14.63 -3.93
C GLU A 130 41.59 -13.31 -4.28
N GLN A 131 41.11 -12.60 -5.30
CA GLN A 131 41.71 -11.39 -5.81
C GLN A 131 41.13 -10.15 -5.13
N PHE A 132 39.85 -10.15 -4.75
CA PHE A 132 39.12 -9.00 -4.23
C PHE A 132 39.00 -8.99 -2.69
N LYS A 133 40.05 -9.42 -1.98
CA LYS A 133 40.07 -9.46 -0.51
C LYS A 133 40.27 -8.08 0.15
N SER A 134 40.85 -7.14 -0.58
CA SER A 134 41.17 -5.80 -0.07
C SER A 134 39.88 -4.99 0.19
N LEU A 135 39.95 -4.07 1.16
CA LEU A 135 38.94 -3.05 1.35
C LEU A 135 39.03 -1.89 0.34
N VAL A 136 40.07 -1.88 -0.48
CA VAL A 136 40.25 -0.94 -1.60
C VAL A 136 39.61 -1.52 -2.86
N SER A 137 38.96 -0.67 -3.65
CA SER A 137 38.33 -1.07 -4.91
C SER A 137 39.34 -1.70 -5.88
N PRO A 138 38.99 -2.82 -6.57
CA PRO A 138 39.97 -3.60 -7.35
C PRO A 138 40.42 -2.95 -8.65
N GLY A 139 39.77 -1.86 -9.09
CA GLY A 139 40.07 -1.20 -10.36
C GLY A 139 39.36 -1.84 -11.56
N GLY A 140 39.16 -1.02 -12.60
CA GLY A 140 38.34 -1.40 -13.76
C GLY A 140 38.89 -2.59 -14.55
N ASP A 141 40.21 -2.76 -14.67
CA ASP A 141 40.81 -3.85 -15.43
C ASP A 141 40.59 -5.21 -14.75
N SER A 142 40.72 -5.26 -13.42
CA SER A 142 40.43 -6.50 -12.66
C SER A 142 38.97 -6.88 -12.74
N LEU A 143 38.05 -5.90 -12.66
CA LEU A 143 36.61 -6.13 -12.85
C LEU A 143 36.28 -6.59 -14.27
N ARG A 144 36.90 -5.99 -15.28
CA ARG A 144 36.75 -6.40 -16.69
C ARG A 144 37.18 -7.85 -16.89
N ASN A 145 38.33 -8.24 -16.38
CA ASN A 145 38.85 -9.60 -16.47
C ASN A 145 37.88 -10.62 -15.82
N LEU A 146 37.35 -10.32 -14.64
CA LEU A 146 36.40 -11.19 -13.97
C LEU A 146 35.08 -11.29 -14.76
N LEU A 147 34.48 -10.15 -15.13
CA LEU A 147 33.16 -10.14 -15.78
C LEU A 147 33.20 -10.69 -17.22
N SER A 148 34.30 -10.49 -17.97
CA SER A 148 34.43 -11.01 -19.33
C SER A 148 34.35 -12.55 -19.38
N GLN A 149 34.86 -13.22 -18.33
CA GLN A 149 34.83 -14.69 -18.24
C GLN A 149 33.47 -15.26 -17.80
N HIS A 150 32.59 -14.40 -17.25
CA HIS A 150 31.32 -14.82 -16.67
C HIS A 150 30.09 -14.25 -17.39
N GLN A 151 30.22 -13.91 -18.68
CA GLN A 151 29.07 -13.51 -19.49
C GLN A 151 28.21 -14.72 -19.94
N PRO A 152 26.87 -14.57 -20.07
CA PRO A 152 26.07 -13.39 -19.69
C PRO A 152 25.97 -13.21 -18.18
N CYS A 153 26.04 -11.97 -17.68
CA CYS A 153 26.03 -11.66 -16.25
C CYS A 153 24.99 -10.58 -15.91
N LEU A 154 24.16 -10.87 -14.91
CA LEU A 154 23.15 -9.99 -14.36
C LEU A 154 23.49 -9.65 -12.91
N ILE A 155 23.85 -8.40 -12.66
CA ILE A 155 24.19 -7.88 -11.32
C ILE A 155 23.00 -7.10 -10.79
N LEU A 156 22.43 -7.54 -9.68
CA LEU A 156 21.26 -6.96 -9.02
C LEU A 156 21.68 -6.38 -7.67
N ILE A 157 21.61 -5.08 -7.51
CA ILE A 157 21.95 -4.38 -6.26
C ILE A 157 20.70 -3.69 -5.72
N ASP A 158 20.21 -4.16 -4.58
CA ASP A 158 19.07 -3.56 -3.88
C ASP A 158 19.53 -2.80 -2.64
N GLU A 159 18.89 -1.68 -2.33
CA GLU A 159 19.11 -0.89 -1.13
C GLU A 159 20.59 -0.49 -0.90
N LEU A 160 21.32 -0.17 -1.97
CA LEU A 160 22.76 0.14 -1.92
C LEU A 160 23.08 1.28 -0.94
N LEU A 161 22.21 2.30 -0.81
CA LEU A 161 22.41 3.43 0.08
C LEU A 161 22.56 3.00 1.55
N GLU A 162 21.81 1.98 1.99
CA GLU A 162 21.91 1.42 3.35
C GLU A 162 23.31 0.88 3.65
N TYR A 163 23.90 0.17 2.68
CA TYR A 163 25.28 -0.32 2.83
C TYR A 163 26.29 0.82 2.83
N VAL A 164 26.16 1.78 1.92
CA VAL A 164 27.07 2.93 1.80
C VAL A 164 27.08 3.75 3.10
N THR A 165 25.91 3.92 3.73
CA THR A 165 25.81 4.62 5.02
C THR A 165 26.56 3.87 6.13
N LYS A 166 26.43 2.55 6.21
CA LYS A 166 27.20 1.72 7.15
C LYS A 166 28.72 1.78 6.87
N ALA A 167 29.08 1.72 5.59
CA ALA A 167 30.47 1.77 5.13
C ALA A 167 31.18 3.11 5.40
N ALA A 168 30.43 4.20 5.60
CA ALA A 168 31.01 5.51 5.92
C ALA A 168 31.74 5.55 7.27
N ALA A 169 31.41 4.64 8.19
CA ALA A 169 32.06 4.53 9.49
C ALA A 169 33.33 3.64 9.46
N VAL A 170 33.66 2.99 8.34
CA VAL A 170 34.77 2.03 8.24
C VAL A 170 35.98 2.72 7.61
N PRO A 171 37.12 2.89 8.35
CA PRO A 171 38.35 3.47 7.80
C PRO A 171 39.03 2.51 6.83
N VAL A 172 39.54 3.03 5.73
CA VAL A 172 40.34 2.31 4.74
C VAL A 172 41.54 3.19 4.37
N GLU A 173 42.69 2.87 4.87
CA GLU A 173 43.94 3.65 4.71
C GLU A 173 43.73 5.14 5.07
N GLN A 174 43.86 6.05 4.10
CA GLN A 174 43.62 7.50 4.27
C GLN A 174 42.19 7.92 3.88
N SER A 175 41.27 6.97 3.71
CA SER A 175 39.91 7.16 3.23
C SER A 175 38.91 6.35 4.08
N VAL A 176 37.69 6.20 3.60
CA VAL A 176 36.63 5.38 4.20
C VAL A 176 36.07 4.41 3.18
N LEU A 177 35.49 3.29 3.66
CA LEU A 177 34.97 2.24 2.79
C LEU A 177 33.85 2.77 1.84
N SER A 178 33.03 3.71 2.28
CA SER A 178 32.02 4.32 1.42
C SER A 178 32.62 5.00 0.18
N ALA A 179 33.79 5.66 0.30
CA ALA A 179 34.48 6.25 -0.86
C ALA A 179 35.01 5.15 -1.81
N GLN A 180 35.47 4.03 -1.29
CA GLN A 180 35.88 2.86 -2.09
C GLN A 180 34.68 2.22 -2.82
N VAL A 181 33.51 2.18 -2.17
CA VAL A 181 32.27 1.72 -2.82
C VAL A 181 31.86 2.65 -3.95
N MET A 182 32.01 3.96 -3.79
CA MET A 182 31.74 4.92 -4.88
C MET A 182 32.72 4.71 -6.07
N ALA A 183 34.00 4.47 -5.78
CA ALA A 183 34.98 4.13 -6.82
C ALA A 183 34.60 2.82 -7.54
N PHE A 184 34.25 1.77 -6.79
CA PHE A 184 33.78 0.50 -7.37
C PHE A 184 32.53 0.71 -8.24
N MET A 185 31.53 1.47 -7.78
CA MET A 185 30.33 1.73 -8.58
C MET A 185 30.65 2.44 -9.89
N GLN A 186 31.58 3.37 -9.87
CA GLN A 186 32.06 4.04 -11.09
C GLN A 186 32.75 3.05 -12.03
N GLU A 187 33.66 2.22 -11.50
CA GLU A 187 34.42 1.23 -12.25
C GLU A 187 33.52 0.17 -12.86
N VAL A 188 32.64 -0.46 -12.07
CA VAL A 188 31.73 -1.52 -12.55
C VAL A 188 30.74 -0.97 -13.58
N THR A 189 30.25 0.27 -13.39
CA THR A 189 29.39 0.95 -14.37
C THR A 189 30.11 1.12 -15.71
N GLN A 190 31.35 1.60 -15.70
CA GLN A 190 32.17 1.75 -16.92
C GLN A 190 32.47 0.40 -17.58
N VAL A 191 32.84 -0.61 -16.78
CA VAL A 191 33.12 -1.95 -17.30
C VAL A 191 31.88 -2.57 -17.94
N ALA A 192 30.71 -2.45 -17.30
CA ALA A 192 29.44 -2.98 -17.84
C ALA A 192 29.09 -2.39 -19.21
N THR A 193 29.49 -1.12 -19.50
CA THR A 193 29.24 -0.51 -20.83
C THR A 193 30.13 -1.09 -21.92
N THR A 194 31.29 -1.62 -21.57
CA THR A 194 32.26 -2.17 -22.54
C THR A 194 32.10 -3.67 -22.81
N LEU A 195 31.28 -4.35 -22.05
CA LEU A 195 31.00 -5.78 -22.18
C LEU A 195 29.58 -5.98 -22.73
N ASP A 196 29.42 -6.80 -23.78
CA ASP A 196 28.16 -6.90 -24.53
C ASP A 196 27.02 -7.59 -23.78
N LYS A 197 27.34 -8.49 -22.86
CA LYS A 197 26.34 -9.33 -22.16
C LYS A 197 26.38 -9.16 -20.63
N VAL A 198 26.62 -7.92 -20.18
CA VAL A 198 26.59 -7.56 -18.75
C VAL A 198 25.52 -6.52 -18.52
N VAL A 199 24.71 -6.73 -17.48
CA VAL A 199 23.70 -5.79 -17.00
C VAL A 199 23.90 -5.55 -15.52
N LEU A 200 23.96 -4.28 -15.13
CA LEU A 200 23.96 -3.80 -13.76
C LEU A 200 22.62 -3.13 -13.46
N MET A 201 21.90 -3.64 -12.48
CA MET A 201 20.66 -3.06 -11.97
C MET A 201 20.88 -2.54 -10.55
N VAL A 202 20.52 -1.29 -10.30
CA VAL A 202 20.65 -0.66 -8.97
C VAL A 202 19.32 -0.03 -8.56
N THR A 203 18.90 -0.26 -7.33
CA THR A 203 17.76 0.46 -6.76
C THR A 203 18.22 1.62 -5.90
N LEU A 204 17.57 2.76 -6.07
CA LEU A 204 17.76 3.92 -5.20
C LEU A 204 16.40 4.44 -4.71
N PRO A 205 16.33 5.06 -3.50
CA PRO A 205 15.13 5.75 -3.05
C PRO A 205 14.82 6.94 -3.96
N ALA A 206 13.54 7.37 -4.02
CA ALA A 206 13.13 8.51 -4.84
C ALA A 206 13.55 9.85 -4.22
N SER A 207 13.56 9.93 -2.90
CA SER A 207 13.98 11.10 -2.14
C SER A 207 14.61 10.69 -0.82
N VAL A 208 15.48 11.52 -0.30
CA VAL A 208 16.19 11.33 0.98
C VAL A 208 15.30 11.64 2.18
N LEU A 209 14.19 12.37 1.96
CA LEU A 209 13.28 12.84 3.02
C LEU A 209 12.62 11.71 3.84
N GLU A 210 12.83 10.46 3.43
CA GLU A 210 12.07 9.37 4.06
C GLU A 210 12.71 8.82 5.35
N HIS A 211 14.02 9.05 5.69
CA HIS A 211 14.62 8.54 6.97
C HIS A 211 16.13 8.77 7.13
N TYR A 212 16.77 9.69 6.39
CA TYR A 212 18.22 9.82 6.43
C TYR A 212 18.66 11.19 7.01
N ASP A 213 19.81 11.18 7.68
CA ASP A 213 20.49 12.38 8.15
C ASP A 213 21.23 13.12 7.00
N GLU A 214 21.79 14.29 7.29
CA GLU A 214 22.53 15.09 6.29
C GLU A 214 23.73 14.33 5.67
N ALA A 215 24.34 13.40 6.41
CA ALA A 215 25.46 12.62 5.91
C ALA A 215 25.02 11.63 4.84
N ALA A 216 23.89 10.95 5.08
CA ALA A 216 23.29 10.04 4.11
C ALA A 216 22.78 10.77 2.85
N GLU A 217 22.31 12.02 3.00
CA GLU A 217 21.91 12.87 1.85
C GLU A 217 23.10 13.18 0.93
N ARG A 218 24.25 13.49 1.51
CA ARG A 218 25.49 13.71 0.73
C ARG A 218 25.91 12.44 0.00
N LEU A 219 25.89 11.29 0.68
CA LEU A 219 26.22 9.99 0.09
C LEU A 219 25.26 9.62 -1.04
N PHE A 220 23.97 9.87 -0.85
CA PHE A 220 22.96 9.68 -1.89
C PHE A 220 23.21 10.52 -3.13
N THR A 221 23.50 11.82 -2.93
CA THR A 221 23.83 12.74 -4.03
C THR A 221 25.09 12.29 -4.77
N GLN A 222 26.13 11.87 -4.04
CA GLN A 222 27.35 11.32 -4.65
C GLN A 222 27.06 10.04 -5.44
N LEU A 223 26.28 9.12 -4.87
CA LEU A 223 25.89 7.89 -5.55
C LEU A 223 25.11 8.17 -6.84
N GLN A 224 24.17 9.12 -6.81
CA GLN A 224 23.46 9.56 -8.01
C GLN A 224 24.41 10.15 -9.08
N HIS A 225 25.42 10.91 -8.70
CA HIS A 225 26.38 11.48 -9.64
C HIS A 225 27.30 10.41 -10.26
N VAL A 226 27.69 9.42 -9.47
CA VAL A 226 28.56 8.33 -9.95
C VAL A 226 27.81 7.40 -10.90
N THR A 227 26.59 7.05 -10.57
CA THR A 227 25.76 6.14 -11.35
C THR A 227 25.06 6.86 -12.52
N GLY A 228 24.71 8.14 -12.38
CA GLY A 228 23.87 8.90 -13.32
C GLY A 228 24.51 9.28 -14.67
N ARG A 229 25.81 9.00 -14.88
CA ARG A 229 26.50 9.34 -16.15
C ARG A 229 26.18 8.38 -17.30
N VAL A 230 25.77 7.16 -16.99
CA VAL A 230 25.55 6.07 -17.97
C VAL A 230 24.21 5.39 -17.79
N GLU A 231 23.46 5.73 -16.74
CA GLU A 231 22.22 5.09 -16.35
C GLU A 231 21.00 5.63 -17.06
N LYS A 232 20.07 4.73 -17.35
CA LYS A 232 18.69 5.08 -17.63
C LYS A 232 17.81 4.78 -16.43
N ILE A 233 16.98 5.77 -16.08
CA ILE A 233 16.02 5.65 -14.96
C ILE A 233 14.75 5.03 -15.50
N TYR A 234 14.31 3.95 -14.87
CA TYR A 234 13.06 3.26 -15.18
C TYR A 234 12.15 3.21 -13.95
N THR A 235 10.85 3.33 -14.21
CA THR A 235 9.81 3.15 -13.20
C THR A 235 9.07 1.84 -13.50
N PRO A 236 9.18 0.83 -12.64
CA PRO A 236 8.58 -0.48 -12.90
C PRO A 236 7.04 -0.46 -12.82
N VAL A 237 6.43 0.48 -12.10
CA VAL A 237 4.98 0.55 -11.85
C VAL A 237 4.48 1.98 -12.08
N GLN A 238 3.43 2.12 -12.88
CA GLN A 238 2.66 3.36 -13.00
C GLN A 238 1.47 3.35 -12.05
N GLU A 239 1.06 4.52 -11.57
CA GLU A 239 -0.04 4.65 -10.61
C GLU A 239 -1.38 4.11 -11.15
N SER A 240 -1.63 4.30 -12.43
CA SER A 240 -2.81 3.76 -13.13
C SER A 240 -2.88 2.22 -13.16
N GLU A 241 -1.77 1.53 -12.92
CA GLU A 241 -1.68 0.06 -12.93
C GLU A 241 -1.91 -0.57 -11.54
N ILE A 242 -1.93 0.25 -10.46
CA ILE A 242 -2.09 -0.22 -9.08
C ILE A 242 -3.35 -1.10 -8.90
N PRO A 243 -4.54 -0.73 -9.43
CA PRO A 243 -5.72 -1.59 -9.30
C PRO A 243 -5.52 -2.99 -9.91
N SER A 244 -4.87 -3.06 -11.06
CA SER A 244 -4.58 -4.33 -11.74
C SER A 244 -3.55 -5.17 -10.99
N ILE A 245 -2.55 -4.54 -10.39
CA ILE A 245 -1.56 -5.19 -9.52
C ILE A 245 -2.26 -5.80 -8.29
N ILE A 246 -3.11 -5.02 -7.61
CA ILE A 246 -3.86 -5.48 -6.45
C ILE A 246 -4.74 -6.67 -6.82
N ARG A 247 -5.47 -6.58 -7.93
CA ARG A 247 -6.31 -7.68 -8.41
C ARG A 247 -5.51 -8.95 -8.66
N GLN A 248 -4.39 -8.87 -9.40
CA GLN A 248 -3.54 -10.03 -9.70
C GLN A 248 -2.93 -10.67 -8.45
N ARG A 249 -2.58 -9.85 -7.46
CA ARG A 249 -1.98 -10.30 -6.20
C ARG A 249 -2.99 -10.97 -5.25
N LEU A 250 -4.26 -10.59 -5.32
CA LEU A 250 -5.29 -11.08 -4.41
C LEU A 250 -6.15 -12.20 -5.01
N PHE A 251 -6.31 -12.25 -6.33
CA PHE A 251 -7.22 -13.18 -6.98
C PHE A 251 -6.51 -14.03 -8.04
N SER A 252 -6.73 -15.32 -7.98
CA SER A 252 -6.17 -16.30 -8.93
C SER A 252 -6.88 -16.26 -10.29
N SER A 253 -8.14 -15.86 -10.30
CA SER A 253 -8.93 -15.69 -11.53
C SER A 253 -10.08 -14.71 -11.31
N VAL A 254 -10.48 -14.02 -12.37
CA VAL A 254 -11.66 -13.16 -12.40
C VAL A 254 -12.43 -13.44 -13.68
N ASP A 255 -13.69 -13.87 -13.55
CA ASP A 255 -14.63 -14.02 -14.66
C ASP A 255 -15.13 -12.61 -15.07
N MET A 256 -14.43 -12.01 -16.04
CA MET A 256 -14.72 -10.64 -16.46
C MET A 256 -16.09 -10.47 -17.11
N ASP A 257 -16.67 -11.51 -17.71
CA ASP A 257 -17.98 -11.41 -18.33
C ASP A 257 -19.07 -11.26 -17.26
N LYS A 258 -18.98 -12.06 -16.19
CA LYS A 258 -19.86 -11.90 -15.01
C LYS A 258 -19.60 -10.60 -14.26
N ALA A 259 -18.33 -10.20 -14.14
CA ALA A 259 -17.95 -8.94 -13.49
C ALA A 259 -18.58 -7.74 -14.22
N ARG A 260 -18.53 -7.72 -15.57
CA ARG A 260 -19.13 -6.64 -16.38
C ARG A 260 -20.62 -6.49 -16.16
N VAL A 261 -21.35 -7.58 -15.94
CA VAL A 261 -22.79 -7.51 -15.61
C VAL A 261 -23.01 -6.73 -14.31
N VAL A 262 -22.24 -7.04 -13.27
CA VAL A 262 -22.30 -6.33 -11.98
C VAL A 262 -21.88 -4.87 -12.12
N ILE A 263 -20.77 -4.62 -12.81
CA ILE A 263 -20.20 -3.29 -13.04
C ILE A 263 -21.20 -2.42 -13.81
N ASN A 264 -21.77 -2.92 -14.90
CA ASN A 264 -22.77 -2.19 -15.68
C ASN A 264 -24.00 -1.83 -14.85
N SER A 265 -24.51 -2.79 -14.06
CA SER A 265 -25.65 -2.56 -13.18
C SER A 265 -25.36 -1.44 -12.16
N PHE A 266 -24.16 -1.43 -11.57
CA PHE A 266 -23.75 -0.39 -10.63
C PHE A 266 -23.59 0.97 -11.33
N VAL A 267 -22.88 1.03 -12.45
CA VAL A 267 -22.58 2.28 -13.16
C VAL A 267 -23.87 2.92 -13.70
N THR A 268 -24.77 2.13 -14.28
CA THR A 268 -26.09 2.64 -14.73
C THR A 268 -26.88 3.22 -13.57
N LYS A 269 -26.89 2.54 -12.43
CA LYS A 269 -27.55 3.04 -11.21
C LYS A 269 -26.89 4.32 -10.70
N ALA A 270 -25.56 4.37 -10.67
CA ALA A 270 -24.81 5.53 -10.19
C ALA A 270 -25.03 6.77 -11.07
N GLU A 271 -25.19 6.57 -12.37
CA GLU A 271 -25.53 7.62 -13.33
C GLU A 271 -26.97 8.12 -13.11
N LEU A 272 -27.94 7.21 -13.06
CA LEU A 272 -29.36 7.54 -12.86
C LEU A 272 -29.60 8.27 -11.53
N GLU A 273 -28.97 7.82 -10.45
CA GLU A 273 -29.16 8.37 -9.11
C GLU A 273 -28.11 9.46 -8.77
N LYS A 274 -27.29 9.87 -9.74
CA LYS A 274 -26.35 11.00 -9.69
C LYS A 274 -25.33 10.93 -8.53
N PHE A 275 -24.70 9.77 -8.33
CA PHE A 275 -23.63 9.63 -7.34
C PHE A 275 -22.28 9.20 -7.93
N LEU A 276 -22.09 9.28 -9.26
CA LEU A 276 -20.75 9.20 -9.88
C LEU A 276 -19.87 10.38 -9.40
N PRO A 277 -18.52 10.24 -9.46
CA PRO A 277 -17.62 11.37 -9.22
C PRO A 277 -17.94 12.55 -10.14
N GLU A 278 -17.86 13.76 -9.60
CA GLU A 278 -18.14 14.97 -10.37
C GLU A 278 -17.20 15.08 -11.59
N GLY A 279 -17.77 15.38 -12.73
CA GLY A 279 -17.03 15.49 -14.00
C GLY A 279 -16.50 14.18 -14.59
N MET A 280 -16.81 13.02 -13.98
CA MET A 280 -16.37 11.73 -14.51
C MET A 280 -17.43 11.08 -15.39
N GLU A 281 -17.08 10.79 -16.64
CA GLU A 281 -17.92 10.07 -17.57
C GLU A 281 -18.17 8.62 -17.10
N PRO A 282 -19.40 8.07 -17.27
CA PRO A 282 -19.74 6.70 -16.89
C PRO A 282 -18.82 5.65 -17.53
N SER A 283 -18.37 5.89 -18.75
CA SER A 283 -17.44 5.01 -19.48
C SER A 283 -16.05 4.96 -18.83
N VAL A 284 -15.59 6.09 -18.27
CA VAL A 284 -14.32 6.18 -17.55
C VAL A 284 -14.41 5.45 -16.21
N TYR A 285 -15.49 5.69 -15.46
CA TYR A 285 -15.73 5.01 -14.20
C TYR A 285 -15.84 3.49 -14.39
N ARG A 286 -16.53 3.04 -15.45
CA ARG A 286 -16.65 1.62 -15.80
C ARG A 286 -15.29 0.97 -16.00
N ARG A 287 -14.38 1.59 -16.79
CA ARG A 287 -13.02 1.05 -17.01
C ARG A 287 -12.21 0.98 -15.71
N ARG A 288 -12.34 1.99 -14.84
CA ARG A 288 -11.69 1.97 -13.53
C ARG A 288 -12.21 0.83 -12.66
N PHE A 289 -13.53 0.60 -12.66
CA PHE A 289 -14.14 -0.48 -11.90
C PHE A 289 -13.78 -1.85 -12.47
N GLU A 290 -13.67 -2.00 -13.80
CA GLU A 290 -13.15 -3.23 -14.43
C GLU A 290 -11.71 -3.54 -13.99
N ALA A 291 -10.87 -2.53 -13.86
CA ALA A 291 -9.49 -2.70 -13.40
C ALA A 291 -9.40 -3.08 -11.92
N SER A 292 -10.29 -2.56 -11.07
CA SER A 292 -10.27 -2.76 -9.62
C SER A 292 -11.17 -3.89 -9.11
N TYR A 293 -12.05 -4.48 -9.95
CA TYR A 293 -13.03 -5.48 -9.52
C TYR A 293 -12.35 -6.64 -8.73
N PRO A 294 -12.88 -7.08 -7.58
CA PRO A 294 -14.21 -6.80 -7.04
C PRO A 294 -14.35 -5.52 -6.20
N PHE A 295 -13.29 -4.72 -6.07
CA PHE A 295 -13.33 -3.48 -5.28
C PHE A 295 -13.92 -2.33 -6.11
N LEU A 296 -14.76 -1.50 -5.49
CA LEU A 296 -15.07 -0.19 -6.05
C LEU A 296 -13.77 0.62 -6.21
N PRO A 297 -13.64 1.47 -7.25
CA PRO A 297 -12.43 2.27 -7.47
C PRO A 297 -11.99 3.07 -6.24
N GLU A 298 -12.96 3.64 -5.50
CA GLU A 298 -12.73 4.43 -4.30
C GLU A 298 -12.02 3.66 -3.18
N VAL A 299 -12.20 2.34 -3.11
CA VAL A 299 -11.53 1.51 -2.10
C VAL A 299 -10.02 1.60 -2.28
N ILE A 300 -9.56 1.46 -3.53
CA ILE A 300 -8.13 1.54 -3.84
C ILE A 300 -7.64 2.99 -3.72
N ASP A 301 -8.40 3.96 -4.23
CA ASP A 301 -8.02 5.37 -4.18
C ASP A 301 -7.80 5.84 -2.74
N ILE A 302 -8.75 5.57 -1.84
CA ILE A 302 -8.65 5.99 -0.44
C ILE A 302 -7.50 5.28 0.28
N LEU A 303 -7.38 3.97 0.08
CA LEU A 303 -6.30 3.21 0.75
C LEU A 303 -4.92 3.57 0.20
N TYR A 304 -4.78 3.84 -1.09
CA TYR A 304 -3.50 4.15 -1.71
C TYR A 304 -3.05 5.60 -1.49
N HIS A 305 -3.97 6.58 -1.64
CA HIS A 305 -3.64 8.01 -1.56
C HIS A 305 -3.76 8.57 -0.16
N ARG A 306 -4.85 8.27 0.57
CA ARG A 306 -5.04 8.82 1.92
C ARG A 306 -4.34 7.98 2.99
N TRP A 307 -4.65 6.69 3.08
CA TRP A 307 -4.00 5.79 4.04
C TRP A 307 -2.53 5.56 3.69
N GLY A 308 -2.22 5.44 2.41
CA GLY A 308 -0.84 5.32 1.89
C GLY A 308 0.07 6.50 2.17
N SER A 309 -0.46 7.64 2.62
CA SER A 309 0.31 8.81 3.04
C SER A 309 0.77 8.72 4.52
N PHE A 310 0.28 7.76 5.31
CA PHE A 310 0.85 7.50 6.63
C PHE A 310 2.24 6.86 6.50
N PRO A 311 3.25 7.35 7.24
CA PRO A 311 4.62 6.85 7.12
C PRO A 311 4.74 5.33 7.29
N ASN A 312 3.99 4.76 8.23
CA ASN A 312 4.03 3.34 8.57
C ASN A 312 3.14 2.44 7.70
N PHE A 313 2.35 2.99 6.78
CA PHE A 313 1.40 2.21 5.97
C PHE A 313 2.08 1.47 4.82
N GLN A 314 3.23 1.95 4.33
CA GLN A 314 4.02 1.36 3.24
C GLN A 314 3.26 1.23 1.91
N ARG A 315 2.36 2.16 1.60
CA ARG A 315 1.61 2.26 0.32
C ARG A 315 1.11 0.90 -0.21
N THR A 316 1.64 0.43 -1.35
CA THR A 316 1.15 -0.78 -2.02
C THR A 316 1.15 -2.02 -1.12
N ARG A 317 2.18 -2.21 -0.28
CA ARG A 317 2.26 -3.33 0.66
C ARG A 317 1.16 -3.26 1.72
N GLY A 318 0.93 -2.08 2.28
CA GLY A 318 -0.15 -1.84 3.26
C GLY A 318 -1.53 -2.07 2.65
N VAL A 319 -1.76 -1.56 1.42
CA VAL A 319 -3.02 -1.78 0.70
C VAL A 319 -3.26 -3.26 0.45
N LEU A 320 -2.27 -3.99 -0.06
CA LEU A 320 -2.39 -5.43 -0.33
C LEU A 320 -2.73 -6.21 0.94
N ARG A 321 -2.02 -5.92 2.04
CA ARG A 321 -2.28 -6.56 3.32
C ARG A 321 -3.68 -6.27 3.83
N LEU A 322 -4.07 -5.00 3.88
CA LEU A 322 -5.39 -4.60 4.38
C LEU A 322 -6.50 -5.23 3.53
N LEU A 323 -6.39 -5.17 2.20
CA LEU A 323 -7.38 -5.74 1.31
C LEU A 323 -7.41 -7.27 1.36
N SER A 324 -6.30 -7.95 1.65
CA SER A 324 -6.31 -9.39 1.88
C SER A 324 -7.14 -9.78 3.12
N LEU A 325 -7.01 -9.02 4.22
CA LEU A 325 -7.84 -9.18 5.43
C LEU A 325 -9.31 -8.88 5.13
N VAL A 326 -9.60 -7.84 4.36
CA VAL A 326 -10.97 -7.51 3.92
C VAL A 326 -11.57 -8.66 3.12
N VAL A 327 -10.88 -9.16 2.09
CA VAL A 327 -11.34 -10.28 1.27
C VAL A 327 -11.59 -11.51 2.13
N HIS A 328 -10.64 -11.87 2.99
CA HIS A 328 -10.78 -13.02 3.90
C HIS A 328 -12.02 -12.91 4.79
N SER A 329 -12.25 -11.74 5.39
CA SER A 329 -13.42 -11.49 6.26
C SER A 329 -14.76 -11.53 5.52
N LEU A 330 -14.77 -11.30 4.20
CA LEU A 330 -15.98 -11.20 3.38
C LEU A 330 -16.26 -12.42 2.49
N ILE A 331 -15.44 -13.46 2.55
CA ILE A 331 -15.52 -14.61 1.62
C ILE A 331 -16.85 -15.35 1.67
N ARG A 332 -17.58 -15.27 2.80
CA ARG A 332 -18.90 -15.89 2.99
C ARG A 332 -20.04 -14.88 2.85
N SER A 333 -19.74 -13.66 2.37
CA SER A 333 -20.76 -12.62 2.22
C SER A 333 -21.51 -12.75 0.90
N ASN A 334 -22.71 -12.17 0.86
CA ASN A 334 -23.56 -12.12 -0.33
C ASN A 334 -23.32 -10.83 -1.16
N LEU A 335 -22.11 -10.28 -1.12
CA LEU A 335 -21.78 -9.05 -1.81
C LEU A 335 -21.44 -9.32 -3.28
N ALA A 336 -21.94 -8.48 -4.18
CA ALA A 336 -21.59 -8.53 -5.60
C ALA A 336 -20.26 -7.82 -5.90
N TYR A 337 -19.88 -6.87 -5.07
CA TYR A 337 -18.64 -6.10 -5.09
C TYR A 337 -18.33 -5.61 -3.67
N ILE A 338 -17.13 -5.08 -3.46
CA ILE A 338 -16.64 -4.60 -2.16
C ILE A 338 -16.48 -3.08 -2.21
N GLY A 339 -17.24 -2.34 -1.40
CA GLY A 339 -17.08 -0.91 -1.15
C GLY A 339 -16.41 -0.64 0.19
N LEU A 340 -16.05 0.63 0.46
CA LEU A 340 -15.50 1.02 1.77
C LEU A 340 -16.46 0.73 2.92
N GLY A 341 -17.78 0.80 2.68
CA GLY A 341 -18.80 0.47 3.68
C GLY A 341 -18.87 -1.02 4.04
N ASP A 342 -18.21 -1.90 3.29
CA ASP A 342 -18.17 -3.35 3.53
C ASP A 342 -16.97 -3.78 4.39
N ILE A 343 -16.04 -2.87 4.72
CA ILE A 343 -14.89 -3.16 5.56
C ILE A 343 -15.38 -3.57 6.94
N ASN A 344 -15.10 -4.82 7.34
CA ASN A 344 -15.64 -5.41 8.55
C ASN A 344 -14.85 -4.97 9.79
N LEU A 345 -15.19 -3.81 10.37
CA LEU A 345 -14.58 -3.28 11.59
C LEU A 345 -14.85 -4.12 12.86
N VAL A 346 -15.70 -5.16 12.78
CA VAL A 346 -15.89 -6.14 13.86
C VAL A 346 -14.75 -7.15 13.88
N ASP A 347 -14.13 -7.43 12.73
CA ASP A 347 -12.96 -8.30 12.65
C ASP A 347 -11.78 -7.68 13.39
N GLN A 348 -11.28 -8.41 14.40
CA GLN A 348 -10.25 -7.89 15.30
C GLN A 348 -8.92 -7.68 14.59
N SER A 349 -8.54 -8.57 13.68
CA SER A 349 -7.27 -8.47 12.95
C SER A 349 -7.24 -7.24 12.05
N LEU A 350 -8.32 -7.04 11.31
CA LEU A 350 -8.48 -5.87 10.43
C LEU A 350 -8.56 -4.57 11.24
N ARG A 351 -9.32 -4.56 12.34
CA ARG A 351 -9.44 -3.40 13.22
C ARG A 351 -8.09 -3.02 13.85
N GLN A 352 -7.34 -3.99 14.37
CA GLN A 352 -6.01 -3.74 14.93
C GLN A 352 -5.02 -3.23 13.87
N ASP A 353 -5.13 -3.72 12.64
CA ASP A 353 -4.28 -3.24 11.55
C ASP A 353 -4.53 -1.75 11.25
N LEU A 354 -5.79 -1.33 11.18
CA LEU A 354 -6.15 0.07 10.99
C LEU A 354 -5.68 0.95 12.18
N LEU A 355 -5.91 0.50 13.41
CA LEU A 355 -5.55 1.25 14.62
C LEU A 355 -4.05 1.50 14.76
N ARG A 356 -3.18 0.67 14.20
CA ARG A 356 -1.72 0.92 14.17
C ARG A 356 -1.35 2.21 13.43
N HIS A 357 -2.19 2.67 12.52
CA HIS A 357 -1.92 3.83 11.68
C HIS A 357 -2.57 5.11 12.20
N ILE A 358 -3.74 4.98 12.83
CA ILE A 358 -4.55 6.13 13.26
C ILE A 358 -4.53 6.38 14.76
N GLY A 359 -4.06 5.41 15.53
CA GLY A 359 -4.00 5.47 17.00
C GLY A 359 -5.03 4.59 17.72
N PRO A 360 -4.67 4.04 18.89
CA PRO A 360 -5.52 3.12 19.66
C PRO A 360 -6.78 3.81 20.24
N GLU A 361 -6.79 5.13 20.37
CA GLU A 361 -7.93 5.91 20.87
C GLU A 361 -9.17 5.77 19.99
N PHE A 362 -9.00 5.47 18.68
CA PHE A 362 -10.11 5.23 17.77
C PHE A 362 -10.80 3.89 17.97
N ASP A 363 -10.24 3.00 18.79
CA ASP A 363 -10.89 1.73 19.15
C ASP A 363 -12.24 1.96 19.85
N SER A 364 -12.29 2.90 20.79
CA SER A 364 -13.53 3.30 21.47
C SER A 364 -14.53 3.95 20.51
N VAL A 365 -14.06 4.74 19.55
CA VAL A 365 -14.90 5.36 18.50
C VAL A 365 -15.57 4.28 17.64
N ILE A 366 -14.80 3.32 17.15
CA ILE A 366 -15.32 2.18 16.37
C ILE A 366 -16.35 1.40 17.19
N ALA A 367 -16.03 1.10 18.45
CA ALA A 367 -16.91 0.33 19.31
C ALA A 367 -18.24 1.03 19.57
N SER A 368 -18.20 2.30 20.02
CA SER A 368 -19.40 3.03 20.44
C SER A 368 -20.30 3.41 19.27
N ASP A 369 -19.72 3.84 18.16
CA ASP A 369 -20.49 4.43 17.08
C ASP A 369 -20.82 3.43 15.97
N ILE A 370 -19.97 2.39 15.72
CA ILE A 370 -20.11 1.52 14.56
C ILE A 370 -20.41 0.06 14.91
N THR A 371 -19.66 -0.56 15.85
CA THR A 371 -19.60 -2.03 15.89
C THR A 371 -20.32 -2.68 17.08
N SER A 372 -20.42 -2.05 18.25
CA SER A 372 -21.09 -2.66 19.41
C SER A 372 -22.58 -2.94 19.14
N SER A 373 -23.19 -3.83 19.90
CA SER A 373 -24.63 -4.13 19.78
C SER A 373 -25.52 -2.91 20.00
N THR A 374 -25.04 -1.95 20.79
CA THR A 374 -25.73 -0.68 21.12
C THR A 374 -25.20 0.51 20.33
N ALA A 375 -24.31 0.30 19.35
CA ALA A 375 -23.70 1.34 18.52
C ALA A 375 -24.75 2.19 17.83
N GLY A 376 -24.47 3.50 17.71
CA GLY A 376 -25.37 4.45 17.05
C GLY A 376 -25.72 4.05 15.62
N ALA A 377 -24.75 3.59 14.85
CA ALA A 377 -24.97 3.14 13.47
C ALA A 377 -25.93 1.94 13.39
N ARG A 378 -25.86 0.97 14.33
CA ARG A 378 -26.79 -0.15 14.40
C ARG A 378 -28.21 0.26 14.83
N LYS A 379 -28.34 1.29 15.65
CA LYS A 379 -29.66 1.87 15.95
C LYS A 379 -30.27 2.51 14.71
N VAL A 380 -29.44 3.17 13.90
CA VAL A 380 -29.88 3.69 12.59
C VAL A 380 -30.30 2.56 11.66
N ASP A 381 -29.52 1.47 11.53
CA ASP A 381 -29.94 0.29 10.75
C ASP A 381 -31.33 -0.21 11.13
N ALA A 382 -31.62 -0.29 12.42
CA ALA A 382 -32.92 -0.73 12.92
C ALA A 382 -34.07 0.27 12.66
N SER A 383 -33.74 1.55 12.52
CA SER A 383 -34.71 2.65 12.35
C SER A 383 -35.10 2.96 10.90
N LEU A 384 -34.40 2.37 9.92
CA LEU A 384 -34.65 2.60 8.48
C LEU A 384 -35.83 1.79 7.91
N GLY A 385 -36.49 0.99 8.72
CA GLY A 385 -37.60 0.13 8.33
C GLY A 385 -37.16 -1.27 7.90
N ASP A 386 -38.11 -2.19 7.95
CA ASP A 386 -37.83 -3.64 7.77
C ASP A 386 -37.28 -3.98 6.37
N ALA A 387 -37.65 -3.23 5.34
CA ALA A 387 -37.17 -3.42 3.98
C ALA A 387 -35.63 -3.25 3.83
N TYR A 388 -35.01 -2.46 4.69
CA TYR A 388 -33.59 -2.12 4.62
C TYR A 388 -32.75 -2.69 5.78
N LYS A 389 -33.37 -3.29 6.78
CA LYS A 389 -32.72 -3.78 8.00
C LYS A 389 -31.54 -4.71 7.72
N GLY A 390 -31.69 -5.63 6.76
CA GLY A 390 -30.64 -6.57 6.35
C GLY A 390 -29.47 -5.96 5.58
N LEU A 391 -29.64 -4.76 5.03
CA LEU A 391 -28.63 -4.07 4.20
C LEU A 391 -27.61 -3.28 5.03
N LYS A 392 -27.85 -3.09 6.31
CA LYS A 392 -26.93 -2.41 7.27
C LYS A 392 -26.51 -1.02 6.78
N ILE A 393 -27.44 -0.24 6.26
CA ILE A 393 -27.14 1.03 5.56
C ILE A 393 -26.48 2.07 6.50
N GLY A 394 -26.96 2.15 7.74
CA GLY A 394 -26.35 3.03 8.76
C GLY A 394 -24.90 2.61 9.06
N SER A 395 -24.69 1.31 9.33
CA SER A 395 -23.35 0.77 9.59
C SER A 395 -22.43 0.93 8.38
N ARG A 396 -22.89 0.68 7.15
CA ARG A 396 -22.14 0.87 5.91
C ARG A 396 -21.74 2.33 5.70
N SER A 397 -22.68 3.26 5.93
CA SER A 397 -22.42 4.70 5.81
C SER A 397 -21.41 5.17 6.86
N ALA A 398 -21.56 4.75 8.12
CA ALA A 398 -20.62 5.06 9.18
C ALA A 398 -19.21 4.50 8.90
N THR A 399 -19.11 3.24 8.45
CA THR A 399 -17.82 2.65 8.05
C THR A 399 -17.20 3.41 6.88
N THR A 400 -17.97 3.78 5.88
CA THR A 400 -17.49 4.62 4.76
C THR A 400 -16.90 5.93 5.27
N ILE A 401 -17.63 6.66 6.11
CA ILE A 401 -17.16 7.93 6.68
C ILE A 401 -15.87 7.70 7.49
N PHE A 402 -15.83 6.63 8.29
CA PHE A 402 -14.64 6.28 9.07
C PHE A 402 -13.41 6.10 8.17
N MET A 403 -13.51 5.35 7.09
CA MET A 403 -12.41 5.13 6.17
C MET A 403 -11.94 6.40 5.44
N TYR A 404 -12.86 7.34 5.19
CA TYR A 404 -12.54 8.65 4.60
C TYR A 404 -11.99 9.65 5.61
N SER A 405 -12.14 9.40 6.92
CA SER A 405 -11.76 10.36 7.97
C SER A 405 -10.26 10.53 8.15
N PHE A 406 -9.46 9.58 7.67
CA PHE A 406 -8.03 9.50 7.95
C PHE A 406 -7.18 9.71 6.72
N SER A 407 -6.12 10.52 6.92
CA SER A 407 -5.06 10.76 5.93
C SER A 407 -3.82 11.26 6.65
N GLY A 408 -2.64 10.93 6.17
CA GLY A 408 -1.39 11.60 6.60
C GLY A 408 -1.23 13.01 6.02
N GLY A 409 -2.11 13.40 5.07
CA GLY A 409 -2.17 14.74 4.47
C GLY A 409 -3.32 15.58 5.04
N THR A 410 -3.75 16.60 4.27
CA THR A 410 -4.78 17.57 4.67
C THR A 410 -6.21 17.16 4.35
N GLU A 411 -6.40 16.12 3.51
CA GLU A 411 -7.74 15.70 3.11
C GLU A 411 -8.37 14.76 4.12
N HIS A 412 -9.47 15.21 4.76
CA HIS A 412 -10.23 14.42 5.72
C HIS A 412 -11.72 14.47 5.41
N GLY A 413 -12.42 13.38 5.80
CA GLY A 413 -13.86 13.27 5.69
C GLY A 413 -14.39 12.90 4.29
N ALA A 414 -15.67 12.62 4.23
CA ALA A 414 -16.41 12.22 3.03
C ALA A 414 -17.59 13.16 2.77
N THR A 415 -17.80 13.51 1.51
CA THR A 415 -19.00 14.20 1.04
C THR A 415 -20.20 13.25 1.01
N PRO A 416 -21.46 13.75 1.02
CA PRO A 416 -22.64 12.90 0.88
C PRO A 416 -22.62 12.03 -0.39
N THR A 417 -22.08 12.56 -1.50
CA THR A 417 -21.98 11.82 -2.76
C THR A 417 -20.98 10.66 -2.66
N GLU A 418 -19.83 10.87 -2.03
CA GLU A 418 -18.84 9.81 -1.78
C GLU A 418 -19.40 8.72 -0.87
N ILE A 419 -20.17 9.11 0.16
CA ILE A 419 -20.82 8.16 1.06
C ILE A 419 -21.88 7.35 0.31
N LYS A 420 -22.72 8.01 -0.50
CA LYS A 420 -23.70 7.33 -1.37
C LYS A 420 -23.03 6.31 -2.27
N ARG A 421 -21.93 6.68 -2.95
CA ARG A 421 -21.21 5.79 -3.88
C ARG A 421 -20.65 4.56 -3.19
N SER A 422 -20.05 4.72 -2.01
CA SER A 422 -19.40 3.62 -1.28
C SER A 422 -20.35 2.77 -0.43
N ALA A 423 -21.49 3.32 0.02
CA ALA A 423 -22.43 2.62 0.90
C ALA A 423 -23.63 2.03 0.16
N THR A 424 -23.96 2.49 -1.05
CA THR A 424 -25.08 1.97 -1.87
C THR A 424 -24.79 0.54 -2.34
N THR A 425 -25.82 -0.31 -2.32
CA THR A 425 -25.80 -1.65 -2.91
C THR A 425 -26.65 -1.67 -4.19
N LEU A 426 -26.63 -2.78 -4.92
CA LEU A 426 -27.53 -2.93 -6.07
C LEU A 426 -29.01 -2.99 -5.65
N SER A 427 -29.29 -3.31 -4.38
CA SER A 427 -30.64 -3.59 -3.86
C SER A 427 -31.34 -2.41 -3.20
N ASN A 428 -30.64 -1.30 -2.87
CA ASN A 428 -31.24 -0.13 -2.22
C ASN A 428 -31.11 1.14 -3.07
N PRO A 429 -32.10 2.05 -3.10
CA PRO A 429 -31.94 3.38 -3.68
C PRO A 429 -30.95 4.23 -2.86
N SER A 430 -30.21 5.13 -3.52
CA SER A 430 -29.22 5.97 -2.82
C SER A 430 -29.86 7.04 -1.92
N SER A 431 -31.16 7.36 -2.11
CA SER A 431 -31.90 8.27 -1.23
C SER A 431 -31.94 7.80 0.22
N VAL A 432 -32.02 6.48 0.45
CA VAL A 432 -32.02 5.92 1.82
C VAL A 432 -30.70 6.19 2.56
N ILE A 433 -29.60 6.38 1.81
CA ILE A 433 -28.31 6.80 2.42
C ILE A 433 -28.42 8.24 2.97
N SER A 434 -29.15 9.13 2.27
CA SER A 434 -29.38 10.49 2.79
C SER A 434 -30.14 10.47 4.11
N ASP A 435 -31.22 9.69 4.19
CA ASP A 435 -32.00 9.52 5.41
C ASP A 435 -31.15 8.90 6.55
N ALA A 436 -30.27 7.94 6.20
CA ALA A 436 -29.34 7.37 7.14
C ALA A 436 -28.33 8.40 7.67
N LEU A 437 -27.79 9.29 6.81
CA LEU A 437 -26.86 10.35 7.21
C LEU A 437 -27.47 11.32 8.21
N ASP A 438 -28.72 11.73 8.01
CA ASP A 438 -29.42 12.62 8.93
C ASP A 438 -29.61 11.96 10.32
N LYS A 439 -29.96 10.67 10.32
CA LYS A 439 -30.08 9.90 11.55
C LYS A 439 -28.71 9.65 12.23
N LEU A 440 -27.65 9.37 11.46
CA LEU A 440 -26.31 9.19 11.99
C LEU A 440 -25.78 10.45 12.68
N LYS A 441 -26.02 11.63 12.10
CA LYS A 441 -25.70 12.92 12.71
C LYS A 441 -26.27 13.08 14.11
N GLN A 442 -27.49 12.57 14.33
CA GLN A 442 -28.18 12.64 15.61
C GLN A 442 -27.78 11.52 16.57
N SER A 443 -27.32 10.38 16.07
CA SER A 443 -27.11 9.15 16.84
C SER A 443 -25.67 8.91 17.27
N LEU A 444 -24.67 9.40 16.49
CA LEU A 444 -23.26 9.11 16.73
C LEU A 444 -22.59 10.14 17.63
N PHE A 445 -21.71 9.67 18.53
CA PHE A 445 -21.00 10.52 19.48
C PHE A 445 -19.77 11.21 18.89
N TYR A 446 -19.06 10.54 17.98
CA TYR A 446 -17.78 11.01 17.47
C TYR A 446 -17.85 11.49 16.02
N LEU A 447 -19.05 11.48 15.43
CA LEU A 447 -19.28 12.02 14.10
C LEU A 447 -19.37 13.54 14.13
N GLN A 448 -18.55 14.18 13.32
CA GLN A 448 -18.59 15.62 13.07
C GLN A 448 -18.94 15.91 11.62
N SER A 449 -19.52 17.09 11.35
CA SER A 449 -19.82 17.58 10.03
C SER A 449 -19.63 19.09 9.99
N ASP A 450 -18.90 19.58 8.99
CA ASP A 450 -18.75 21.01 8.68
C ASP A 450 -19.82 21.54 7.69
N GLY A 451 -20.82 20.72 7.37
CA GLY A 451 -21.86 21.01 6.39
C GLY A 451 -21.54 20.49 4.98
N LEU A 452 -20.30 20.31 4.63
CA LEU A 452 -19.85 19.78 3.34
C LEU A 452 -19.38 18.34 3.43
N LYS A 453 -18.67 17.98 4.50
CA LYS A 453 -18.10 16.66 4.75
C LYS A 453 -18.48 16.12 6.11
N TYR A 454 -18.46 14.80 6.20
CA TYR A 454 -18.62 14.02 7.43
C TYR A 454 -17.30 13.37 7.79
N MET A 455 -16.90 13.43 9.08
CA MET A 455 -15.67 12.83 9.56
C MET A 455 -15.80 12.32 10.99
N PHE A 456 -15.09 11.27 11.31
CA PHE A 456 -14.89 10.81 12.69
C PHE A 456 -13.66 11.48 13.30
N THR A 457 -13.77 11.84 14.57
CA THR A 457 -12.68 12.33 15.39
C THR A 457 -12.67 11.58 16.72
N ASN A 458 -11.59 11.71 17.50
CA ASN A 458 -11.52 11.17 18.84
C ASN A 458 -12.15 12.13 19.90
N ARG A 459 -12.71 13.26 19.45
CA ARG A 459 -13.41 14.23 20.31
C ARG A 459 -14.91 14.04 20.17
N PRO A 460 -15.65 13.87 21.26
CA PRO A 460 -17.09 13.69 21.20
C PRO A 460 -17.80 14.96 20.68
N ASN A 461 -18.88 14.75 19.96
CA ASN A 461 -19.77 15.82 19.51
C ASN A 461 -20.48 16.44 20.76
N LEU A 462 -20.16 17.67 21.06
CA LEU A 462 -20.66 18.37 22.25
C LEU A 462 -22.20 18.45 22.29
N ASN A 463 -22.84 18.62 21.13
CA ASN A 463 -24.31 18.65 21.06
C ASN A 463 -24.91 17.31 21.49
N LYS A 464 -24.28 16.19 21.07
CA LYS A 464 -24.73 14.85 21.46
C LYS A 464 -24.48 14.55 22.92
N VAL A 465 -23.35 14.99 23.46
CA VAL A 465 -23.06 14.92 24.92
C VAL A 465 -24.09 15.69 25.70
N LEU A 466 -24.42 16.91 25.27
CA LEU A 466 -25.44 17.73 25.90
C LEU A 466 -26.82 17.07 25.86
N GLN A 467 -27.25 16.61 24.69
CA GLN A 467 -28.53 15.92 24.54
C GLN A 467 -28.63 14.68 25.43
N THR A 468 -27.59 13.84 25.47
CA THR A 468 -27.57 12.67 26.34
C THR A 468 -27.65 13.02 27.82
N LYS A 469 -26.97 14.14 28.24
CA LYS A 469 -27.08 14.61 29.58
C LYS A 469 -28.50 15.12 29.89
N MET A 470 -29.12 15.84 28.96
CA MET A 470 -30.50 16.31 29.11
C MET A 470 -31.50 15.15 29.20
N GLU A 471 -31.35 14.11 28.39
CA GLU A 471 -32.20 12.92 28.42
C GLU A 471 -32.08 12.11 29.73
N ASN A 472 -30.93 12.19 30.42
CA ASN A 472 -30.66 11.53 31.70
C ASN A 472 -31.00 12.39 32.92
N LEU A 473 -31.46 13.64 32.75
CA LEU A 473 -31.89 14.47 33.85
C LEU A 473 -33.23 13.98 34.42
N ASN A 474 -33.25 13.72 35.70
CA ASN A 474 -34.49 13.40 36.38
C ASN A 474 -35.32 14.70 36.52
N PRO A 475 -36.61 14.74 36.06
CA PRO A 475 -37.45 15.93 36.20
C PRO A 475 -37.58 16.45 37.63
N LYS A 476 -37.51 15.56 38.64
CA LYS A 476 -37.54 15.94 40.05
C LYS A 476 -36.29 16.72 40.47
N ASP A 477 -35.12 16.34 39.99
CA ASP A 477 -33.86 17.01 40.31
C ASP A 477 -33.79 18.38 39.64
N VAL A 478 -34.33 18.50 38.43
CA VAL A 478 -34.45 19.78 37.70
C VAL A 478 -35.37 20.74 38.47
N ALA A 479 -36.57 20.28 38.91
CA ALA A 479 -37.51 21.10 39.67
C ALA A 479 -36.94 21.51 41.05
N ALA A 480 -36.17 20.66 41.71
CA ALA A 480 -35.50 20.97 42.95
C ALA A 480 -34.43 22.05 42.74
N LEU A 481 -33.61 21.94 41.68
CA LEU A 481 -32.58 22.93 41.36
C LEU A 481 -33.19 24.28 40.96
N GLU A 482 -34.27 24.28 40.17
CA GLU A 482 -35.01 25.50 39.81
C GLU A 482 -35.55 26.20 41.09
N SER A 483 -36.14 25.44 42.00
CA SER A 483 -36.65 25.97 43.26
C SER A 483 -35.53 26.56 44.13
N GLU A 484 -34.37 25.92 44.18
CA GLU A 484 -33.20 26.41 44.89
C GLU A 484 -32.62 27.68 44.23
N LEU A 485 -32.48 27.73 42.89
CA LEU A 485 -32.01 28.91 42.16
C LEU A 485 -32.95 30.10 42.36
N VAL A 486 -34.26 29.91 42.30
CA VAL A 486 -35.25 30.95 42.56
C VAL A 486 -35.17 31.44 44.02
N SER A 487 -35.06 30.53 45.00
CA SER A 487 -34.90 30.86 46.40
C SER A 487 -33.63 31.68 46.68
N ASN A 488 -32.52 31.29 46.05
CA ASN A 488 -31.25 32.02 46.20
C ASN A 488 -31.26 33.38 45.47
N ALA A 489 -31.92 33.53 44.36
CA ALA A 489 -32.10 34.80 43.66
C ALA A 489 -32.99 35.77 44.45
N LEU A 490 -33.98 35.24 45.14
CA LEU A 490 -34.85 36.05 46.05
C LEU A 490 -34.16 36.48 47.36
N LYS A 491 -33.25 35.68 47.92
CA LYS A 491 -32.46 36.00 49.10
C LYS A 491 -31.34 37.01 48.80
N GLY A 492 -30.89 37.15 47.60
CA GLY A 492 -29.84 38.09 47.16
C GLY A 492 -30.35 39.52 46.89
N LYS A 493 -31.63 39.83 47.11
CA LYS A 493 -32.23 41.14 46.98
C LYS A 493 -32.71 41.67 48.38
N LYS A 494 -31.76 41.74 49.31
CA LYS A 494 -31.93 42.61 50.54
C LYS A 494 -30.76 43.54 50.62
#